data_edeac8882b340c40048a75e8f122fba5
#
_entry.id   edeac8882b340c40048a75e8f122fba5
#
_cell.length_a   1.000
_cell.length_b   1.000
_cell.length_c   1.000
_cell.angle_alpha   90.00
_cell.angle_beta   90.00
_cell.angle_gamma   90.00
#
_symmetry.space_group_name_H-M   'P 1'
#
loop_
_entity.id
_entity.type
_entity.pdbx_description
1 polymer ?
#
loop_
_entity_poly.entity_id
_entity_poly.type
_entity_poly.pdbx_seq_one_letter_code
_entity_poly.pdbx_strand_id
1 'polypeptide(L)'
;MPETSPPILLVLPEYIQTKFQILKLVSEILQIEEFLSKAKNRQSGTKLDLPKTTSLLDKFADANQRNVLNHTQRTEMAHFLREVYKRAPVVSLVLPLSADKAITEAIIKWFRQNVHAQTLVQTSNLNSLVGGAIIRIKHKTYDLSLTKRFDESLGII
;
A
#
# COMPACT_ATOMS: atom_id res chain seq x y z
N MET A 1 16.47 18.40 -30.61
CA MET A 1 15.76 17.17 -30.31
C MET A 1 15.65 17.07 -28.80
N PRO A 2 14.47 17.15 -28.21
CA PRO A 2 14.36 16.85 -26.77
C PRO A 2 14.58 15.37 -26.59
N GLU A 3 15.59 15.01 -25.80
CA GLU A 3 15.82 13.65 -25.34
C GLU A 3 14.58 13.20 -24.56
N THR A 4 13.72 12.42 -25.18
CA THR A 4 12.66 11.70 -24.49
C THR A 4 13.32 10.57 -23.70
N SER A 5 13.73 10.88 -22.47
CA SER A 5 14.06 9.84 -21.50
C SER A 5 12.92 8.82 -21.48
N PRO A 6 13.21 7.51 -21.51
CA PRO A 6 12.17 6.49 -21.47
C PRO A 6 11.25 6.73 -20.27
N PRO A 7 9.93 6.49 -20.38
CA PRO A 7 9.02 6.70 -19.28
C PRO A 7 9.48 5.86 -18.09
N ILE A 8 9.91 6.52 -17.01
CA ILE A 8 10.27 5.82 -15.77
C ILE A 8 8.99 5.16 -15.25
N LEU A 9 8.96 3.84 -15.34
CA LEU A 9 7.83 3.05 -14.86
C LEU A 9 7.73 3.20 -13.33
N LEU A 10 6.60 3.71 -12.85
CA LEU A 10 6.37 3.84 -11.42
C LEU A 10 6.27 2.47 -10.75
N VAL A 11 6.91 2.34 -9.60
CA VAL A 11 6.97 1.10 -8.81
C VAL A 11 6.25 1.31 -7.49
N LEU A 12 5.56 0.27 -7.01
CA LEU A 12 4.98 0.25 -5.68
C LEU A 12 6.02 -0.24 -4.66
N PRO A 13 6.58 0.63 -3.80
CA PRO A 13 7.57 0.23 -2.81
C PRO A 13 7.03 -0.78 -1.79
N GLU A 14 7.93 -1.59 -1.20
CA GLU A 14 7.56 -2.67 -0.27
C GLU A 14 6.86 -2.17 1.00
N TYR A 15 7.13 -0.94 1.44
CA TYR A 15 6.52 -0.35 2.63
C TYR A 15 5.06 0.13 2.42
N ILE A 16 4.57 0.21 1.17
CA ILE A 16 3.17 0.46 0.87
C ILE A 16 2.47 -0.88 0.73
N GLN A 17 1.79 -1.31 1.77
CA GLN A 17 1.29 -2.69 1.90
C GLN A 17 -0.22 -2.79 1.84
N THR A 18 -0.95 -1.70 2.13
CA THR A 18 -2.39 -1.72 2.29
C THR A 18 -3.12 -0.77 1.35
N LYS A 19 -4.37 -1.10 1.04
CA LYS A 19 -5.27 -0.19 0.31
C LYS A 19 -5.45 1.16 1.01
N PHE A 20 -5.46 1.15 2.34
CA PHE A 20 -5.58 2.37 3.13
C PHE A 20 -4.41 3.34 2.89
N GLN A 21 -3.18 2.82 2.86
CA GLN A 21 -1.99 3.64 2.56
C GLN A 21 -2.07 4.24 1.16
N ILE A 22 -2.55 3.49 0.17
CA ILE A 22 -2.72 3.99 -1.20
C ILE A 22 -3.76 5.12 -1.24
N LEU A 23 -4.93 4.94 -0.60
CA LEU A 23 -5.95 5.99 -0.54
C LEU A 23 -5.44 7.24 0.16
N LYS A 24 -4.66 7.08 1.23
CA LYS A 24 -4.03 8.19 1.94
C LYS A 24 -3.08 8.97 1.02
N LEU A 25 -2.21 8.29 0.28
CA LEU A 25 -1.30 8.92 -0.68
C LEU A 25 -2.06 9.67 -1.78
N VAL A 26 -3.11 9.09 -2.34
CA VAL A 26 -3.95 9.75 -3.34
C VAL A 26 -4.59 11.01 -2.76
N SER A 27 -5.11 10.94 -1.53
CA SER A 27 -5.70 12.09 -0.84
C SER A 27 -4.69 13.21 -0.62
N GLU A 28 -3.47 12.88 -0.19
CA GLU A 28 -2.40 13.86 0.02
C GLU A 28 -1.97 14.53 -1.31
N ILE A 29 -1.86 13.77 -2.39
CA ILE A 29 -1.58 14.31 -3.73
C ILE A 29 -2.67 15.31 -4.16
N LEU A 30 -3.94 14.97 -3.93
CA LEU A 30 -5.06 15.87 -4.27
C LEU A 30 -5.06 17.14 -3.42
N GLN A 31 -4.71 17.05 -2.15
CA GLN A 31 -4.58 18.23 -1.27
C GLN A 31 -3.46 19.17 -1.74
N ILE A 32 -2.33 18.63 -2.20
CA ILE A 32 -1.26 19.43 -2.80
C ILE A 32 -1.75 20.11 -4.08
N GLU A 33 -2.48 19.39 -4.93
CA GLU A 33 -3.03 19.96 -6.18
C GLU A 33 -3.96 21.12 -5.89
N GLU A 34 -4.88 20.95 -4.95
CA GLU A 34 -5.81 21.98 -4.52
C GLU A 34 -5.07 23.20 -3.94
N PHE A 35 -4.08 22.95 -3.09
CA PHE A 35 -3.27 24.01 -2.49
C PHE A 35 -2.52 24.82 -3.58
N LEU A 36 -1.86 24.15 -4.52
CA LEU A 36 -1.12 24.83 -5.60
C LEU A 36 -2.05 25.59 -6.54
N SER A 37 -3.24 25.06 -6.81
CA SER A 37 -4.26 25.76 -7.61
C SER A 37 -4.74 27.02 -6.90
N LYS A 38 -5.05 26.96 -5.60
CA LYS A 38 -5.42 28.12 -4.79
C LYS A 38 -4.29 29.14 -4.69
N ALA A 39 -3.04 28.67 -4.57
CA ALA A 39 -1.88 29.54 -4.50
C ALA A 39 -1.65 30.34 -5.79
N LYS A 40 -1.92 29.76 -6.98
CA LYS A 40 -1.85 30.44 -8.26
C LYS A 40 -2.89 31.56 -8.41
N ASN A 41 -4.08 31.37 -7.87
CA ASN A 41 -5.21 32.30 -7.99
C ASN A 41 -5.34 33.25 -6.81
N ARG A 42 -4.32 33.30 -5.95
CA ARG A 42 -4.34 34.03 -4.69
C ARG A 42 -4.30 35.54 -4.90
N GLN A 43 -5.19 36.25 -4.20
CA GLN A 43 -5.07 37.69 -3.98
C GLN A 43 -4.05 38.00 -2.88
N SER A 44 -3.35 39.12 -3.01
CA SER A 44 -2.36 39.56 -2.02
C SER A 44 -2.97 39.65 -0.62
N GLY A 45 -2.34 39.03 0.39
CA GLY A 45 -2.80 39.07 1.79
C GLY A 45 -3.62 37.88 2.27
N THR A 46 -4.05 36.97 1.39
CA THR A 46 -4.78 35.75 1.81
C THR A 46 -3.84 34.73 2.44
N LYS A 47 -4.14 34.23 3.64
CA LYS A 47 -3.45 33.10 4.24
C LYS A 47 -3.93 31.80 3.60
N LEU A 48 -3.02 30.90 3.28
CA LEU A 48 -3.31 29.55 2.81
C LEU A 48 -2.74 28.56 3.82
N ASP A 49 -3.57 27.61 4.23
CA ASP A 49 -3.11 26.51 5.08
C ASP A 49 -2.29 25.53 4.24
N LEU A 50 -1.10 25.18 4.72
CA LEU A 50 -0.25 24.18 4.09
C LEU A 50 -0.92 22.81 4.14
N PRO A 51 -0.87 22.03 3.06
CA PRO A 51 -1.42 20.69 3.06
C PRO A 51 -0.66 19.80 4.06
N LYS A 52 -1.42 19.00 4.81
CA LYS A 52 -0.85 18.01 5.73
C LYS A 52 -0.43 16.78 4.92
N THR A 53 0.85 16.70 4.60
CA THR A 53 1.44 15.51 3.96
C THR A 53 2.16 14.64 4.98
N THR A 54 2.31 13.38 4.66
CA THR A 54 3.09 12.44 5.49
C THR A 54 4.42 12.12 4.84
N SER A 55 5.38 11.68 5.65
CA SER A 55 6.67 11.17 5.15
C SER A 55 6.52 9.98 4.19
N LEU A 56 5.34 9.35 4.14
CA LEU A 56 5.04 8.27 3.22
C LEU A 56 4.97 8.76 1.77
N LEU A 57 4.38 9.95 1.54
CA LEU A 57 4.32 10.56 0.22
C LEU A 57 5.70 10.96 -0.27
N ASP A 58 6.51 11.56 0.60
CA ASP A 58 7.89 11.95 0.24
C ASP A 58 8.71 10.71 -0.14
N LYS A 59 8.66 9.66 0.68
CA LYS A 59 9.34 8.38 0.39
C LYS A 59 8.87 7.75 -0.92
N PHE A 60 7.57 7.82 -1.22
CA PHE A 60 7.01 7.29 -2.47
C PHE A 60 7.51 8.09 -3.68
N ALA A 61 7.54 9.41 -3.57
CA ALA A 61 8.05 10.30 -4.62
C ALA A 61 9.55 10.06 -4.86
N ASP A 62 10.35 9.99 -3.80
CA ASP A 62 11.79 9.75 -3.87
C ASP A 62 12.11 8.38 -4.48
N ALA A 63 11.42 7.31 -4.03
CA ALA A 63 11.61 5.96 -4.56
C ALA A 63 11.31 5.86 -6.08
N ASN A 64 10.44 6.73 -6.58
CA ASN A 64 10.08 6.80 -7.98
C ASN A 64 10.76 7.98 -8.73
N GLN A 65 11.67 8.70 -8.08
CA GLN A 65 12.37 9.87 -8.64
C GLN A 65 11.38 10.91 -9.21
N ARG A 66 10.32 11.21 -8.46
CA ARG A 66 9.26 12.14 -8.83
C ARG A 66 9.20 13.32 -7.88
N ASN A 67 8.85 14.48 -8.44
CA ASN A 67 8.64 15.71 -7.68
C ASN A 67 7.14 15.97 -7.53
N VAL A 68 6.65 15.98 -6.30
CA VAL A 68 5.25 16.24 -5.97
C VAL A 68 4.78 17.65 -6.34
N LEU A 69 5.69 18.60 -6.52
CA LEU A 69 5.36 19.95 -6.94
C LEU A 69 5.18 20.08 -8.46
N ASN A 70 5.71 19.13 -9.24
CA ASN A 70 5.51 19.09 -10.69
C ASN A 70 4.13 18.52 -11.01
N HIS A 71 3.31 19.29 -11.75
CA HIS A 71 1.94 18.91 -12.08
C HIS A 71 1.83 17.57 -12.81
N THR A 72 2.62 17.40 -13.88
CA THR A 72 2.59 16.17 -14.69
C THR A 72 2.99 14.95 -13.87
N GLN A 73 4.10 15.03 -13.13
CA GLN A 73 4.58 13.92 -12.31
C GLN A 73 3.60 13.58 -11.18
N ARG A 74 2.96 14.59 -10.58
CA ARG A 74 1.93 14.41 -9.55
C ARG A 74 0.69 13.69 -10.11
N THR A 75 0.26 14.07 -11.33
CA THR A 75 -0.86 13.41 -12.02
C THR A 75 -0.54 11.95 -12.35
N GLU A 76 0.68 11.67 -12.83
CA GLU A 76 1.15 10.30 -13.08
C GLU A 76 1.15 9.45 -11.81
N MET A 77 1.66 9.97 -10.69
CA MET A 77 1.65 9.29 -9.39
C MET A 77 0.22 8.98 -8.92
N ALA A 78 -0.68 9.96 -9.02
CA ALA A 78 -2.09 9.77 -8.63
C ALA A 78 -2.78 8.73 -9.51
N HIS A 79 -2.54 8.75 -10.81
CA HIS A 79 -3.09 7.76 -11.74
C HIS A 79 -2.57 6.35 -11.44
N PHE A 80 -1.26 6.20 -11.27
CA PHE A 80 -0.63 4.93 -10.92
C PHE A 80 -1.22 4.35 -9.63
N LEU A 81 -1.29 5.13 -8.56
CA LEU A 81 -1.84 4.69 -7.28
C LEU A 81 -3.32 4.27 -7.38
N ARG A 82 -4.12 4.98 -8.18
CA ARG A 82 -5.52 4.60 -8.42
C ARG A 82 -5.64 3.29 -9.20
N GLU A 83 -4.79 3.05 -10.19
CA GLU A 83 -4.77 1.79 -10.92
C GLU A 83 -4.31 0.63 -10.03
N VAL A 84 -3.29 0.82 -9.19
CA VAL A 84 -2.89 -0.16 -8.18
C VAL A 84 -4.05 -0.46 -7.22
N TYR A 85 -4.73 0.58 -6.71
CA TYR A 85 -5.88 0.39 -5.83
C TYR A 85 -6.99 -0.48 -6.43
N LYS A 86 -7.27 -0.29 -7.73
CA LYS A 86 -8.32 -1.02 -8.46
C LYS A 86 -7.92 -2.45 -8.80
N ARG A 87 -6.69 -2.66 -9.26
CA ARG A 87 -6.26 -3.90 -9.93
C ARG A 87 -5.39 -4.81 -9.06
N ALA A 88 -4.70 -4.26 -8.06
CA ALA A 88 -3.80 -5.05 -7.25
C ALA A 88 -4.54 -6.17 -6.51
N PRO A 89 -4.00 -7.39 -6.52
CA PRO A 89 -4.55 -8.48 -5.74
C PRO A 89 -4.43 -8.16 -4.24
N VAL A 90 -5.46 -8.50 -3.49
CA VAL A 90 -5.49 -8.33 -2.02
C VAL A 90 -5.48 -9.70 -1.37
N VAL A 91 -4.54 -9.88 -0.44
CA VAL A 91 -4.43 -11.05 0.41
C VAL A 91 -4.85 -10.66 1.82
N SER A 92 -5.82 -11.38 2.38
CA SER A 92 -6.19 -11.23 3.78
C SER A 92 -5.42 -12.22 4.64
N LEU A 93 -4.72 -11.72 5.65
CA LEU A 93 -3.95 -12.51 6.62
C LEU A 93 -4.62 -12.41 7.98
N VAL A 94 -5.02 -13.55 8.54
CA VAL A 94 -5.42 -13.65 9.93
C VAL A 94 -4.25 -14.23 10.71
N LEU A 95 -3.77 -13.48 11.69
CA LEU A 95 -2.57 -13.80 12.45
C LEU A 95 -2.91 -13.91 13.94
N PRO A 96 -2.12 -14.64 14.75
CA PRO A 96 -2.25 -14.58 16.19
C PRO A 96 -1.92 -13.16 16.71
N LEU A 97 -2.43 -12.83 17.89
CA LEU A 97 -2.19 -11.53 18.51
C LEU A 97 -0.69 -11.26 18.76
N SER A 98 0.07 -12.34 18.98
CA SER A 98 1.52 -12.32 19.21
C SER A 98 2.37 -12.26 17.95
N ALA A 99 1.76 -12.18 16.75
CA ALA A 99 2.51 -12.16 15.51
C ALA A 99 3.37 -10.90 15.40
N ASP A 100 4.66 -11.09 15.13
CA ASP A 100 5.61 -10.02 14.90
C ASP A 100 5.38 -9.36 13.53
N LYS A 101 5.65 -8.06 13.49
CA LYS A 101 5.63 -7.28 12.24
C LYS A 101 6.57 -7.86 11.18
N ALA A 102 7.72 -8.38 11.59
CA ALA A 102 8.69 -9.01 10.70
C ALA A 102 8.11 -10.20 9.92
N ILE A 103 7.23 -11.00 10.55
CA ILE A 103 6.53 -12.12 9.92
C ILE A 103 5.60 -11.62 8.82
N THR A 104 4.85 -10.56 9.12
CA THR A 104 3.94 -9.94 8.16
C THR A 104 4.70 -9.41 6.94
N GLU A 105 5.80 -8.71 7.17
CA GLU A 105 6.66 -8.18 6.10
C GLU A 105 7.26 -9.29 5.23
N ALA A 106 7.73 -10.38 5.85
CA ALA A 106 8.26 -11.54 5.13
C ALA A 106 7.20 -12.21 4.23
N ILE A 107 5.96 -12.35 4.74
CA ILE A 107 4.83 -12.90 3.98
C ILE A 107 4.49 -11.99 2.79
N ILE A 108 4.43 -10.68 2.99
CA ILE A 108 4.15 -9.71 1.92
C ILE A 108 5.22 -9.78 0.83
N LYS A 109 6.49 -9.80 1.24
CA LYS A 109 7.61 -9.91 0.32
C LYS A 109 7.53 -11.18 -0.51
N TRP A 110 7.21 -12.31 0.13
CA TRP A 110 7.01 -13.57 -0.57
C TRP A 110 5.89 -13.48 -1.62
N PHE A 111 4.73 -12.91 -1.27
CA PHE A 111 3.62 -12.74 -2.21
C PHE A 111 3.99 -11.85 -3.40
N ARG A 112 4.75 -10.78 -3.16
CA ARG A 112 5.19 -9.87 -4.23
C ARG A 112 6.19 -10.51 -5.17
N GLN A 113 7.03 -11.38 -4.67
CA GLN A 113 8.02 -12.10 -5.47
C GLN A 113 7.40 -13.27 -6.25
N ASN A 114 6.42 -13.97 -5.68
CA ASN A 114 5.94 -15.24 -6.23
C ASN A 114 4.54 -15.17 -6.86
N VAL A 115 3.75 -14.15 -6.53
CA VAL A 115 2.36 -14.03 -7.00
C VAL A 115 2.17 -12.80 -7.88
N HIS A 116 2.39 -11.61 -7.33
CA HIS A 116 2.24 -10.37 -8.08
C HIS A 116 2.96 -9.21 -7.36
N ALA A 117 3.78 -8.45 -8.11
CA ALA A 117 4.61 -7.38 -7.55
C ALA A 117 3.84 -6.27 -6.80
N GLN A 118 2.57 -6.07 -7.11
CA GLN A 118 1.72 -5.07 -6.46
C GLN A 118 0.76 -5.67 -5.43
N THR A 119 1.00 -6.89 -4.96
CA THR A 119 0.12 -7.52 -3.96
C THR A 119 0.00 -6.64 -2.72
N LEU A 120 -1.24 -6.38 -2.33
CA LEU A 120 -1.61 -5.68 -1.10
C LEU A 120 -2.07 -6.66 -0.05
N VAL A 121 -1.89 -6.31 1.22
CA VAL A 121 -2.25 -7.17 2.32
C VAL A 121 -3.21 -6.46 3.27
N GLN A 122 -4.18 -7.19 3.75
CA GLN A 122 -5.06 -6.80 4.83
C GLN A 122 -4.84 -7.75 6.00
N THR A 123 -4.29 -7.24 7.09
CA THR A 123 -4.04 -8.04 8.31
C THR A 123 -5.18 -7.89 9.30
N SER A 124 -5.50 -8.98 9.97
CA SER A 124 -6.38 -9.01 11.15
C SER A 124 -5.82 -9.99 12.17
N ASN A 125 -6.11 -9.76 13.43
CA ASN A 125 -5.66 -10.62 14.53
C ASN A 125 -6.83 -11.43 15.08
N LEU A 126 -6.57 -12.68 15.43
CA LEU A 126 -7.54 -13.57 16.03
C LEU A 126 -6.98 -14.14 17.34
N ASN A 127 -7.64 -13.86 18.47
CA ASN A 127 -7.17 -14.29 19.80
C ASN A 127 -7.17 -15.80 20.00
N SER A 128 -8.08 -16.51 19.33
CA SER A 128 -8.14 -17.96 19.38
C SER A 128 -7.06 -18.66 18.53
N LEU A 129 -6.34 -17.91 17.72
CA LEU A 129 -5.26 -18.44 16.92
C LEU A 129 -3.98 -18.48 17.75
N VAL A 130 -3.57 -19.66 18.18
CA VAL A 130 -2.39 -19.87 19.03
C VAL A 130 -1.08 -19.68 18.24
N GLY A 131 -1.11 -20.03 16.93
CA GLY A 131 0.05 -19.89 16.04
C GLY A 131 -0.30 -20.24 14.60
N GLY A 132 0.64 -19.96 13.69
CA GLY A 132 0.40 -20.09 12.26
C GLY A 132 -0.31 -18.89 11.66
N ALA A 133 -1.01 -19.09 10.55
CA ALA A 133 -1.75 -18.05 9.83
C ALA A 133 -2.92 -18.64 9.05
N ILE A 134 -3.99 -17.86 8.88
CA ILE A 134 -5.03 -18.15 7.90
C ILE A 134 -4.91 -17.14 6.77
N ILE A 135 -4.75 -17.64 5.55
CA ILE A 135 -4.55 -16.83 4.36
C ILE A 135 -5.80 -16.93 3.49
N ARG A 136 -6.36 -15.78 3.12
CA ARG A 136 -7.52 -15.70 2.22
C ARG A 136 -7.17 -14.92 0.97
N ILE A 137 -7.33 -15.56 -0.19
CA ILE A 137 -7.07 -14.97 -1.50
C ILE A 137 -8.30 -15.18 -2.36
N LYS A 138 -9.00 -14.10 -2.72
CA LYS A 138 -10.28 -14.16 -3.45
C LYS A 138 -11.28 -15.09 -2.73
N HIS A 139 -11.57 -16.24 -3.30
CA HIS A 139 -12.53 -17.22 -2.76
C HIS A 139 -11.88 -18.43 -2.08
N LYS A 140 -10.55 -18.45 -2.00
CA LYS A 140 -9.80 -19.56 -1.39
C LYS A 140 -9.29 -19.17 -0.01
N THR A 141 -9.46 -20.10 0.94
CA THR A 141 -8.92 -19.98 2.30
C THR A 141 -7.92 -21.09 2.52
N TYR A 142 -6.74 -20.73 2.96
CA TYR A 142 -5.68 -21.66 3.37
C TYR A 142 -5.49 -21.49 4.87
N ASP A 143 -5.90 -22.51 5.62
CA ASP A 143 -5.71 -22.55 7.05
C ASP A 143 -4.41 -23.29 7.37
N LEU A 144 -3.40 -22.51 7.76
CA LEU A 144 -2.08 -22.97 8.17
C LEU A 144 -1.90 -22.80 9.68
N SER A 145 -3.00 -22.77 10.43
CA SER A 145 -2.97 -22.62 11.88
C SER A 145 -2.43 -23.88 12.56
N LEU A 146 -1.77 -23.67 13.68
CA LEU A 146 -1.36 -24.78 14.55
C LEU A 146 -2.57 -25.50 15.14
N THR A 147 -3.67 -24.81 15.42
CA THR A 147 -4.91 -25.39 15.92
C THR A 147 -5.40 -26.51 14.99
N LYS A 148 -5.51 -26.21 13.70
CA LYS A 148 -5.93 -27.22 12.72
C LYS A 148 -4.98 -28.43 12.69
N ARG A 149 -3.68 -28.21 12.76
CA ARG A 149 -2.68 -29.30 12.78
C ARG A 149 -2.81 -30.17 14.03
N PHE A 150 -3.11 -29.58 15.19
CA PHE A 150 -3.37 -30.34 16.41
C PHE A 150 -4.64 -31.18 16.31
N ASP A 151 -5.73 -30.60 15.79
CA ASP A 151 -6.99 -31.30 15.61
C ASP A 151 -6.85 -32.50 14.66
N GLU A 152 -6.16 -32.29 13.54
CA GLU A 152 -5.83 -33.38 12.60
C GLU A 152 -4.96 -34.48 13.25
N SER A 153 -3.98 -34.10 14.08
CA SER A 153 -3.09 -35.08 14.75
C SER A 153 -3.79 -35.86 15.85
N LEU A 154 -4.84 -35.30 16.48
CA LEU A 154 -5.64 -35.93 17.51
C LEU A 154 -6.84 -36.71 16.95
N GLY A 155 -7.05 -36.67 15.61
CA GLY A 155 -8.16 -37.38 14.96
C GLY A 155 -9.55 -36.82 15.33
N ILE A 156 -9.62 -35.51 15.64
CA ILE A 156 -10.88 -34.83 16.04
C ILE A 156 -11.65 -34.33 14.81
N ILE A 157 -11.01 -34.30 13.64
CA ILE A 157 -11.62 -33.93 12.33
C ILE A 157 -11.37 -35.06 11.32
#